data_eae196ec2e823c059320f6c9f96e427c
#
_entry.id   eae196ec2e823c059320f6c9f96e427c
#
_cell.length_a   1.000
_cell.length_b   1.000
_cell.length_c   1.000
_cell.angle_alpha   90.00
_cell.angle_beta   90.00
_cell.angle_gamma   90.00
#
_symmetry.space_group_name_H-M   'P 1'
#
loop_
_entity.id
_entity.type
_entity.pdbx_description
1 polymer ?
#
loop_
_entity_poly.entity_id
_entity_poly.type
_entity_poly.pdbx_seq_one_letter_code
_entity_poly.pdbx_strand_id
1 'polypeptide(L)'
;MTPALPEFPFTLDREAIAQLLPHRGPIFVCKQLIAHSPRVYTAIANWPLDNAVVQGHFPGYPLVPGVMLIESVTQLAGAGLLSADTYVQSLPGERIGVLASVRRCAFKRAVLPEQDVTFEITCRLIGTDAVQVTAQALVDGIEVAQLETLMVYTDKTQFSTALGLSA
;
A
#
# COMPACT_ATOMS: atom_id res chain seq x y z
N MET A 1 14.82 -11.00 23.47
CA MET A 1 13.87 -9.95 23.89
C MET A 1 12.73 -9.93 22.89
N THR A 2 11.52 -10.18 23.34
CA THR A 2 10.33 -9.97 22.49
C THR A 2 10.24 -8.46 22.22
N PRO A 3 10.16 -8.00 20.97
CA PRO A 3 9.93 -6.58 20.72
C PRO A 3 8.67 -6.13 21.43
N ALA A 4 8.72 -4.96 22.07
CA ALA A 4 7.55 -4.38 22.72
C ALA A 4 6.47 -4.21 21.65
N LEU A 5 5.22 -4.59 21.99
CA LEU A 5 4.08 -4.35 21.11
C LEU A 5 3.97 -2.84 20.88
N PRO A 6 3.78 -2.39 19.64
CA PRO A 6 3.57 -0.99 19.37
C PRO A 6 2.30 -0.50 20.10
N GLU A 7 2.36 0.68 20.69
CA GLU A 7 1.17 1.33 21.23
C GLU A 7 0.34 1.92 20.08
N PHE A 8 -0.96 1.66 20.10
CA PHE A 8 -1.89 2.16 19.07
C PHE A 8 -2.74 3.31 19.62
N PRO A 9 -3.16 4.27 18.77
CA PRO A 9 -2.73 4.44 17.40
C PRO A 9 -1.33 5.08 17.28
N PHE A 10 -0.63 4.80 16.20
CA PHE A 10 0.58 5.54 15.84
C PHE A 10 0.56 5.95 14.37
N THR A 11 1.38 6.95 14.02
CA THR A 11 1.41 7.53 12.68
C THR A 11 2.79 7.36 12.05
N LEU A 12 2.80 6.98 10.77
CA LEU A 12 3.96 7.01 9.89
C LEU A 12 3.79 8.14 8.89
N ASP A 13 4.78 8.99 8.77
CA ASP A 13 4.89 9.97 7.69
C ASP A 13 5.44 9.31 6.41
N ARG A 14 5.53 10.11 5.34
CA ARG A 14 6.04 9.65 4.06
C ARG A 14 7.45 9.04 4.16
N GLU A 15 8.32 9.64 4.96
CA GLU A 15 9.70 9.19 5.11
C GLU A 15 9.79 7.84 5.82
N ALA A 16 9.05 7.67 6.92
CA ALA A 16 8.95 6.40 7.63
C ALA A 16 8.36 5.29 6.74
N ILE A 17 7.35 5.59 5.93
CA ILE A 17 6.79 4.64 4.95
C ILE A 17 7.85 4.26 3.91
N ALA A 18 8.62 5.24 3.41
CA ALA A 18 9.68 5.00 2.43
C ALA A 18 10.84 4.12 2.96
N GLN A 19 11.07 4.11 4.28
CA GLN A 19 12.05 3.21 4.90
C GLN A 19 11.58 1.76 4.94
N LEU A 20 10.27 1.53 5.01
CA LEU A 20 9.66 0.19 5.05
C LEU A 20 9.49 -0.42 3.66
N LEU A 21 9.32 0.40 2.63
CA LEU A 21 8.98 -0.03 1.27
C LEU A 21 10.12 0.24 0.29
N PRO A 22 10.36 -0.67 -0.69
CA PRO A 22 11.37 -0.46 -1.73
C PRO A 22 10.91 0.52 -2.83
N HIS A 23 9.65 0.87 -2.90
CA HIS A 23 9.05 1.70 -3.95
C HIS A 23 9.61 3.12 -3.96
N ARG A 24 9.84 3.67 -5.16
CA ARG A 24 10.38 5.04 -5.37
C ARG A 24 9.81 5.66 -6.63
N GLY A 25 10.04 6.95 -6.80
CA GLY A 25 9.64 7.70 -8.01
C GLY A 25 8.12 7.87 -8.13
N PRO A 26 7.58 7.89 -9.35
CA PRO A 26 6.17 8.25 -9.59
C PRO A 26 5.15 7.23 -9.07
N ILE A 27 5.59 6.00 -8.74
CA ILE A 27 4.72 4.98 -8.15
C ILE A 27 4.57 5.12 -6.64
N PHE A 28 5.48 5.85 -5.97
CA PHE A 28 5.46 6.07 -4.53
C PHE A 28 4.77 7.40 -4.20
N VAL A 29 3.47 7.32 -3.92
CA VAL A 29 2.59 8.49 -3.71
C VAL A 29 1.99 8.54 -2.29
N CYS A 30 2.44 7.65 -1.41
CA CYS A 30 2.00 7.59 -0.03
C CYS A 30 2.45 8.82 0.76
N LYS A 31 1.55 9.43 1.53
CA LYS A 31 1.82 10.61 2.37
C LYS A 31 1.89 10.26 3.84
N GLN A 32 0.93 9.49 4.32
CA GLN A 32 0.76 9.21 5.73
C GLN A 32 0.03 7.88 5.93
N LEU A 33 0.30 7.21 7.04
CA LEU A 33 -0.45 6.05 7.49
C LEU A 33 -0.65 6.15 9.00
N ILE A 34 -1.87 5.93 9.47
CA ILE A 34 -2.22 5.80 10.88
C ILE A 34 -2.59 4.33 11.12
N ALA A 35 -1.83 3.65 11.98
CA ALA A 35 -2.15 2.32 12.43
C ALA A 35 -3.04 2.39 13.67
N HIS A 36 -4.27 1.88 13.56
CA HIS A 36 -5.22 1.80 14.67
C HIS A 36 -5.12 0.49 15.44
N SER A 37 -4.63 -0.53 14.76
CA SER A 37 -4.37 -1.87 15.31
C SER A 37 -3.36 -2.58 14.40
N PRO A 38 -2.91 -3.79 14.72
CA PRO A 38 -1.98 -4.54 13.86
C PRO A 38 -2.40 -4.68 12.40
N ARG A 39 -3.70 -4.59 12.10
CA ARG A 39 -4.26 -4.88 10.76
C ARG A 39 -5.36 -3.92 10.31
N VAL A 40 -5.49 -2.75 10.95
CA VAL A 40 -6.46 -1.72 10.57
C VAL A 40 -5.75 -0.38 10.47
N TYR A 41 -5.85 0.24 9.28
CA TYR A 41 -5.14 1.47 8.97
C TYR A 41 -6.04 2.50 8.29
N THR A 42 -5.74 3.76 8.55
CA THR A 42 -6.17 4.89 7.70
C THR A 42 -4.93 5.48 7.05
N ALA A 43 -4.94 5.66 5.74
CA ALA A 43 -3.77 6.15 5.03
C ALA A 43 -4.14 7.16 3.96
N ILE A 44 -3.18 8.00 3.57
CA ILE A 44 -3.38 9.06 2.59
C ILE A 44 -2.33 8.91 1.48
N ALA A 45 -2.80 8.97 0.23
CA ALA A 45 -1.97 9.12 -0.95
C ALA A 45 -2.43 10.31 -1.79
N ASN A 46 -1.49 10.90 -2.54
CA ASN A 46 -1.75 12.03 -3.42
C ASN A 46 -0.85 11.93 -4.65
N TRP A 47 -1.41 12.18 -5.81
CA TRP A 47 -0.70 12.21 -7.09
C TRP A 47 -0.51 13.65 -7.53
N PRO A 48 0.70 14.21 -7.46
CA PRO A 48 0.98 15.55 -7.99
C PRO A 48 0.63 15.65 -9.47
N LEU A 49 0.27 16.84 -9.92
CA LEU A 49 -0.08 17.07 -11.32
C LEU A 49 1.07 16.73 -12.28
N ASP A 50 2.31 16.90 -11.87
CA ASP A 50 3.53 16.56 -12.63
C ASP A 50 3.95 15.10 -12.52
N ASN A 51 3.17 14.24 -11.82
CA ASN A 51 3.43 12.82 -11.76
C ASN A 51 3.38 12.22 -13.18
N ALA A 52 4.45 11.53 -13.60
CA ALA A 52 4.57 11.01 -14.95
C ALA A 52 3.46 10.05 -15.37
N VAL A 53 2.92 9.25 -14.42
CA VAL A 53 1.81 8.33 -14.69
C VAL A 53 0.52 9.12 -14.95
N VAL A 54 0.27 10.16 -14.17
CA VAL A 54 -0.90 11.04 -14.32
C VAL A 54 -0.84 11.81 -15.63
N GLN A 55 0.33 12.36 -15.98
CA GLN A 55 0.53 13.09 -17.22
C GLN A 55 0.29 12.24 -18.48
N GLY A 56 0.58 10.96 -18.42
CA GLY A 56 0.32 10.02 -19.51
C GLY A 56 -1.13 9.52 -19.60
N HIS A 57 -1.94 9.78 -18.58
CA HIS A 57 -3.30 9.19 -18.46
C HIS A 57 -4.37 10.25 -18.13
N PHE A 58 -4.80 11.07 -19.07
CA PHE A 58 -4.50 11.14 -20.49
C PHE A 58 -3.83 12.48 -20.82
N PRO A 59 -2.97 12.59 -21.84
CA PRO A 59 -2.36 13.85 -22.22
C PRO A 59 -3.41 14.94 -22.47
N GLY A 60 -3.29 16.09 -21.77
CA GLY A 60 -4.27 17.18 -21.81
C GLY A 60 -5.50 17.02 -20.90
N TYR A 61 -5.74 15.81 -20.38
CA TYR A 61 -6.84 15.50 -19.46
C TYR A 61 -6.30 14.59 -18.34
N PRO A 62 -5.45 15.11 -17.44
CA PRO A 62 -4.79 14.31 -16.41
C PRO A 62 -5.80 13.70 -15.45
N LEU A 63 -5.71 12.40 -15.27
CA LEU A 63 -6.55 11.60 -14.41
C LEU A 63 -5.69 10.56 -13.71
N VAL A 64 -5.93 10.31 -12.44
CA VAL A 64 -5.27 9.23 -11.72
C VAL A 64 -5.79 7.88 -12.23
N PRO A 65 -4.93 7.02 -12.80
CA PRO A 65 -5.38 5.70 -13.25
C PRO A 65 -5.92 4.87 -12.09
N GLY A 66 -7.04 4.20 -12.26
CA GLY A 66 -7.64 3.36 -11.23
C GLY A 66 -6.69 2.27 -10.70
N VAL A 67 -5.83 1.74 -11.55
CA VAL A 67 -4.81 0.74 -11.15
C VAL A 67 -3.80 1.30 -10.13
N MET A 68 -3.59 2.61 -10.12
CA MET A 68 -2.74 3.26 -9.12
C MET A 68 -3.36 3.27 -7.73
N LEU A 69 -4.68 3.23 -7.62
CA LEU A 69 -5.37 3.06 -6.33
C LEU A 69 -5.10 1.65 -5.78
N ILE A 70 -5.11 0.64 -6.64
CA ILE A 70 -4.79 -0.75 -6.26
C ILE A 70 -3.34 -0.83 -5.76
N GLU A 71 -2.42 -0.25 -6.50
CA GLU A 71 -1.00 -0.23 -6.14
C GLU A 71 -0.77 0.48 -4.79
N SER A 72 -1.38 1.66 -4.61
CA SER A 72 -1.24 2.43 -3.36
C SER A 72 -1.80 1.71 -2.15
N VAL A 73 -2.95 1.04 -2.27
CA VAL A 73 -3.51 0.22 -1.20
C VAL A 73 -2.57 -0.93 -0.82
N THR A 74 -1.97 -1.58 -1.82
CA THR A 74 -1.03 -2.69 -1.59
C THR A 74 0.23 -2.20 -0.88
N GLN A 75 0.80 -1.06 -1.30
CA GLN A 75 1.94 -0.43 -0.65
C GLN A 75 1.62 -0.06 0.80
N LEU A 76 0.49 0.63 1.03
CA LEU A 76 0.09 1.11 2.36
C LEU A 76 -0.26 -0.05 3.30
N ALA A 77 -0.93 -1.10 2.81
CA ALA A 77 -1.16 -2.31 3.59
C ALA A 77 0.17 -2.99 3.96
N GLY A 78 1.11 -3.07 3.02
CA GLY A 78 2.46 -3.59 3.27
C GLY A 78 3.21 -2.81 4.34
N ALA A 79 3.24 -1.48 4.25
CA ALA A 79 3.86 -0.62 5.26
C ALA A 79 3.20 -0.77 6.63
N GLY A 80 1.87 -0.81 6.68
CA GLY A 80 1.11 -1.03 7.91
C GLY A 80 1.46 -2.36 8.58
N LEU A 81 1.45 -3.45 7.83
CA LEU A 81 1.78 -4.78 8.35
C LEU A 81 3.24 -4.87 8.83
N LEU A 82 4.19 -4.33 8.07
CA LEU A 82 5.61 -4.32 8.46
C LEU A 82 5.86 -3.48 9.72
N SER A 83 5.08 -2.44 9.97
CA SER A 83 5.23 -1.57 11.14
C SER A 83 4.43 -2.00 12.37
N ALA A 84 3.27 -2.65 12.19
CA ALA A 84 2.28 -2.85 13.23
C ALA A 84 2.01 -4.33 13.58
N ASP A 85 2.23 -5.28 12.65
CA ASP A 85 1.89 -6.68 12.86
C ASP A 85 3.14 -7.49 13.28
N THR A 86 3.17 -7.90 14.54
CA THR A 86 4.30 -8.66 15.10
C THR A 86 4.50 -10.02 14.45
N TYR A 87 3.43 -10.64 13.93
CA TYR A 87 3.55 -11.88 13.17
C TYR A 87 4.31 -11.64 11.86
N VAL A 88 3.93 -10.61 11.10
CA VAL A 88 4.62 -10.26 9.84
C VAL A 88 6.08 -9.90 10.10
N GLN A 89 6.36 -9.15 11.19
CA GLN A 89 7.72 -8.82 11.61
C GLN A 89 8.54 -10.05 12.00
N SER A 90 7.90 -11.12 12.48
CA SER A 90 8.57 -12.36 12.88
C SER A 90 8.88 -13.31 11.72
N LEU A 91 8.37 -13.05 10.52
CA LEU A 91 8.64 -13.88 9.35
C LEU A 91 10.14 -13.85 9.01
N PRO A 92 10.75 -14.99 8.70
CA PRO A 92 12.19 -15.06 8.45
C PRO A 92 12.58 -14.37 7.14
N GLY A 93 13.78 -13.81 7.10
CA GLY A 93 14.32 -13.13 5.91
C GLY A 93 13.79 -11.72 5.69
N GLU A 94 14.29 -11.06 4.66
CA GLU A 94 13.80 -9.74 4.24
C GLU A 94 12.58 -9.91 3.35
N ARG A 95 11.42 -9.44 3.82
CA ARG A 95 10.15 -9.68 3.17
C ARG A 95 9.73 -8.54 2.25
N ILE A 96 9.21 -8.92 1.08
CA ILE A 96 8.53 -8.02 0.16
C ILE A 96 7.08 -8.50 0.00
N GLY A 97 6.13 -7.58 0.13
CA GLY A 97 4.74 -7.83 -0.19
C GLY A 97 4.50 -7.66 -1.69
N VAL A 98 3.95 -8.68 -2.32
CA VAL A 98 3.66 -8.70 -3.76
C VAL A 98 2.17 -8.85 -3.96
N LEU A 99 1.60 -8.03 -4.85
CA LEU A 99 0.20 -8.19 -5.27
C LEU A 99 0.05 -9.50 -6.06
N ALA A 100 -0.68 -10.46 -5.47
CA ALA A 100 -0.89 -11.77 -6.07
C ALA A 100 -2.19 -11.83 -6.89
N SER A 101 -3.26 -11.16 -6.44
CA SER A 101 -4.49 -11.06 -7.22
C SER A 101 -5.34 -9.86 -6.79
N VAL A 102 -6.20 -9.41 -7.71
CA VAL A 102 -7.28 -8.46 -7.45
C VAL A 102 -8.59 -9.26 -7.48
N ARG A 103 -9.25 -9.37 -6.33
CA ARG A 103 -10.47 -10.18 -6.19
C ARG A 103 -11.72 -9.38 -6.51
N ARG A 104 -11.77 -8.15 -6.05
CA ARG A 104 -12.83 -7.21 -6.34
C ARG A 104 -12.24 -5.81 -6.46
N CYS A 105 -12.66 -5.11 -7.50
CA CYS A 105 -12.29 -3.71 -7.67
C CYS A 105 -13.46 -2.99 -8.36
N ALA A 106 -13.94 -1.93 -7.73
CA ALA A 106 -14.98 -1.07 -8.29
C ALA A 106 -14.55 0.38 -8.17
N PHE A 107 -14.39 1.05 -9.30
CA PHE A 107 -14.12 2.48 -9.40
C PHE A 107 -15.44 3.21 -9.59
N LYS A 108 -15.84 4.02 -8.61
CA LYS A 108 -17.15 4.70 -8.58
C LYS A 108 -17.05 6.12 -9.11
N ARG A 109 -15.88 6.75 -8.96
CA ARG A 109 -15.61 8.12 -9.35
C ARG A 109 -14.16 8.28 -9.79
N ALA A 110 -13.94 9.22 -10.70
CA ALA A 110 -12.59 9.62 -11.09
C ALA A 110 -11.87 10.31 -9.94
N VAL A 111 -10.59 10.04 -9.81
CA VAL A 111 -9.68 10.76 -8.90
C VAL A 111 -8.82 11.70 -9.76
N LEU A 112 -8.83 12.97 -9.41
CA LEU A 112 -8.04 14.00 -10.09
C LEU A 112 -6.67 14.15 -9.41
N PRO A 113 -5.66 14.62 -10.15
CA PRO A 113 -4.39 15.00 -9.52
C PRO A 113 -4.61 16.04 -8.42
N GLU A 114 -3.68 16.12 -7.47
CA GLU A 114 -3.68 16.99 -6.29
C GLU A 114 -4.79 16.70 -5.27
N GLN A 115 -5.69 15.75 -5.52
CA GLN A 115 -6.64 15.31 -4.50
C GLN A 115 -5.99 14.33 -3.52
N ASP A 116 -6.21 14.55 -2.23
CA ASP A 116 -5.86 13.57 -1.21
C ASP A 116 -6.88 12.43 -1.23
N VAL A 117 -6.39 11.21 -1.43
CA VAL A 117 -7.20 10.00 -1.33
C VAL A 117 -6.95 9.35 0.02
N THR A 118 -8.00 9.27 0.83
CA THR A 118 -7.97 8.54 2.10
C THR A 118 -8.36 7.10 1.86
N PHE A 119 -7.55 6.17 2.31
CA PHE A 119 -7.82 4.74 2.30
C PHE A 119 -8.13 4.25 3.70
N GLU A 120 -9.27 3.62 3.86
CA GLU A 120 -9.61 2.83 5.05
C GLU A 120 -9.30 1.37 4.76
N ILE A 121 -8.29 0.82 5.42
CA ILE A 121 -7.67 -0.47 5.09
C ILE A 121 -7.84 -1.46 6.23
N THR A 122 -8.30 -2.66 5.90
CA THR A 122 -8.33 -3.80 6.82
C THR A 122 -7.59 -4.99 6.18
N CYS A 123 -6.69 -5.59 6.93
CA CYS A 123 -5.91 -6.76 6.51
C CYS A 123 -6.34 -8.00 7.29
N ARG A 124 -6.36 -9.14 6.61
CA ARG A 124 -6.64 -10.46 7.22
C ARG A 124 -5.62 -11.48 6.73
N LEU A 125 -4.89 -12.08 7.64
CA LEU A 125 -4.02 -13.22 7.29
C LEU A 125 -4.88 -14.41 6.85
N ILE A 126 -4.52 -15.01 5.72
CA ILE A 126 -5.19 -16.19 5.15
C ILE A 126 -4.16 -17.28 4.83
N GLY A 127 -3.25 -17.53 5.73
CA GLY A 127 -2.15 -18.46 5.60
C GLY A 127 -0.93 -17.96 6.34
N THR A 128 0.22 -18.53 6.05
CA THR A 128 1.49 -18.16 6.68
C THR A 128 2.08 -16.87 6.09
N ASP A 129 1.82 -16.59 4.82
CA ASP A 129 2.44 -15.51 4.05
C ASP A 129 1.45 -14.75 3.16
N ALA A 130 0.17 -15.14 3.16
CA ALA A 130 -0.87 -14.52 2.36
C ALA A 130 -1.77 -13.61 3.20
N VAL A 131 -2.07 -12.43 2.67
CA VAL A 131 -2.89 -11.41 3.31
C VAL A 131 -3.97 -10.95 2.36
N GLN A 132 -5.22 -11.06 2.79
CA GLN A 132 -6.34 -10.39 2.13
C GLN A 132 -6.38 -8.93 2.62
N VAL A 133 -6.40 -8.02 1.68
CA VAL A 133 -6.50 -6.58 1.91
C VAL A 133 -7.84 -6.09 1.39
N THR A 134 -8.64 -5.48 2.25
CA THR A 134 -9.91 -4.83 1.89
C THR A 134 -9.77 -3.34 2.16
N ALA A 135 -10.17 -2.51 1.22
CA ALA A 135 -10.08 -1.07 1.38
C ALA A 135 -11.24 -0.32 0.72
N GLN A 136 -11.60 0.82 1.32
CA GLN A 136 -12.37 1.88 0.70
C GLN A 136 -11.44 3.07 0.44
N ALA A 137 -11.55 3.66 -0.74
CA ALA A 137 -10.87 4.90 -1.10
C ALA A 137 -11.88 6.05 -1.13
N LEU A 138 -11.56 7.14 -0.45
CA LEU A 138 -12.42 8.30 -0.31
C LEU A 138 -11.66 9.58 -0.74
N VAL A 139 -12.37 10.49 -1.39
CA VAL A 139 -11.93 11.89 -1.63
C VAL A 139 -12.98 12.79 -0.99
N ASP A 140 -12.56 13.67 -0.08
CA ASP A 140 -13.46 14.57 0.68
C ASP A 140 -14.62 13.81 1.35
N GLY A 141 -14.34 12.61 1.88
CA GLY A 141 -15.34 11.75 2.53
C GLY A 141 -16.28 11.01 1.58
N ILE A 142 -16.12 11.19 0.26
CA ILE A 142 -16.96 10.53 -0.75
C ILE A 142 -16.20 9.32 -1.31
N GLU A 143 -16.84 8.15 -1.29
CA GLU A 143 -16.26 6.92 -1.79
C GLU A 143 -16.02 7.00 -3.31
N VAL A 144 -14.75 6.79 -3.70
CA VAL A 144 -14.30 6.76 -5.09
C VAL A 144 -13.96 5.37 -5.59
N ALA A 145 -13.58 4.46 -4.69
CA ALA A 145 -13.34 3.06 -5.04
C ALA A 145 -13.53 2.11 -3.87
N GLN A 146 -13.83 0.84 -4.20
CA GLN A 146 -13.77 -0.30 -3.29
C GLN A 146 -12.79 -1.32 -3.86
N LEU A 147 -11.91 -1.85 -3.01
CA LEU A 147 -10.79 -2.68 -3.40
C LEU A 147 -10.70 -3.91 -2.50
N GLU A 148 -10.54 -5.08 -3.09
CA GLU A 148 -10.19 -6.31 -2.39
C GLU A 148 -9.08 -7.00 -3.16
N THR A 149 -7.92 -7.14 -2.51
CA THR A 149 -6.72 -7.72 -3.11
C THR A 149 -6.16 -8.84 -2.24
N LEU A 150 -5.36 -9.68 -2.85
CA LEU A 150 -4.51 -10.65 -2.18
C LEU A 150 -3.05 -10.23 -2.35
N MET A 151 -2.37 -10.08 -1.25
CA MET A 151 -0.94 -9.85 -1.18
C MET A 151 -0.24 -11.08 -0.59
N VAL A 152 0.93 -11.41 -1.09
CA VAL A 152 1.76 -12.51 -0.58
C VAL A 152 3.12 -11.94 -0.21
N TYR A 153 3.60 -12.30 0.98
CA TYR A 153 4.97 -12.01 1.39
C TYR A 153 5.92 -13.06 0.84
N THR A 154 6.98 -12.62 0.19
CA THR A 154 8.05 -13.47 -0.31
C THR A 154 9.41 -12.96 0.15
N ASP A 155 10.41 -13.83 0.16
CA ASP A 155 11.77 -13.46 0.51
C ASP A 155 12.41 -12.68 -0.65
N LYS A 156 13.02 -11.55 -0.34
CA LYS A 156 13.69 -10.67 -1.32
C LYS A 156 14.83 -11.39 -2.06
N THR A 157 15.50 -12.34 -1.41
CA THR A 157 16.57 -13.11 -2.04
C THR A 157 16.06 -14.00 -3.17
N GLN A 158 14.82 -14.51 -3.08
CA GLN A 158 14.20 -15.30 -4.15
C GLN A 158 13.97 -14.44 -5.41
N PHE A 159 13.62 -13.17 -5.24
CA PHE A 159 13.50 -12.22 -6.36
C PHE A 159 14.85 -11.93 -6.99
N SER A 160 15.87 -11.65 -6.21
CA SER A 160 17.21 -11.39 -6.71
C SER A 160 17.71 -12.55 -7.55
N THR A 161 17.51 -13.78 -7.06
CA THR A 161 17.89 -14.99 -7.78
C THR A 161 17.11 -15.16 -9.09
N ALA A 162 15.78 -14.95 -9.05
CA ALA A 162 14.92 -15.07 -10.24
C ALA A 162 15.23 -14.01 -11.31
N LEU A 163 15.71 -12.83 -10.89
CA LEU A 163 16.11 -11.74 -11.79
C LEU A 163 17.58 -11.82 -12.23
N GLY A 164 18.35 -12.83 -11.76
CA GLY A 164 19.78 -12.95 -12.06
C GLY A 164 20.63 -11.84 -11.43
N LEU A 165 20.11 -11.16 -10.41
CA LEU A 165 20.84 -10.16 -9.65
C LEU A 165 21.64 -10.88 -8.57
N SER A 166 22.98 -10.92 -8.74
CA SER A 166 23.87 -11.38 -7.67
C SER A 166 23.77 -10.45 -6.46
N ALA A 167 23.74 -11.05 -5.28
CA ALA A 167 23.79 -10.35 -4.02
C ALA A 167 25.11 -9.58 -3.84
#